data_d098726c9c1e1afd35e49c65a27c312d
#
_entry.id   d098726c9c1e1afd35e49c65a27c312d
#
_cell.length_a   1.000
_cell.length_b   1.000
_cell.length_c   1.000
_cell.angle_alpha   90.00
_cell.angle_beta   90.00
_cell.angle_gamma   90.00
#
_symmetry.space_group_name_H-M   'P 1'
#
loop_
_entity.id
_entity.type
_entity.pdbx_description
1 polymer ?
#
loop_
_entity_poly.entity_id
_entity_poly.type
_entity_poly.pdbx_seq_one_letter_code
_entity_poly.pdbx_strand_id
1 'polypeptide(L)'
;MICPAQSVWDKSNMTTGKIEKDGIVRDRNNMMIGKFESDGDVRDRNNMLVGKIEKDGNIRDRNNMTIGKVESDGTVRDKNSMMVGKVKHDGTIVDRNSMTIGYAKEVPVAYAAVFFFFNMFEK
;
A
#
# COMPACT_ATOMS: atom_id res chain seq x y z
N MET A 1 13.25 -21.32 6.20
CA MET A 1 12.79 -21.00 4.91
C MET A 1 12.40 -19.56 4.78
N ILE A 2 12.64 -19.05 3.67
CA ILE A 2 12.54 -17.64 3.44
C ILE A 2 11.35 -17.32 2.61
N CYS A 3 10.69 -16.24 2.95
CA CYS A 3 9.63 -15.73 2.15
C CYS A 3 9.99 -14.32 1.79
N PRO A 4 10.93 -14.16 0.91
CA PRO A 4 11.63 -12.90 0.76
C PRO A 4 10.75 -11.77 0.28
N ALA A 5 9.88 -12.02 -0.66
CA ALA A 5 9.15 -10.90 -1.23
C ALA A 5 7.75 -11.32 -1.61
N GLN A 6 6.81 -10.40 -1.44
CA GLN A 6 5.45 -10.62 -1.90
C GLN A 6 5.22 -9.77 -3.13
N SER A 7 4.91 -10.42 -4.21
CA SER A 7 4.63 -9.75 -5.48
C SER A 7 3.27 -9.07 -5.44
N VAL A 8 3.17 -7.97 -6.13
CA VAL A 8 1.94 -7.23 -6.28
C VAL A 8 1.58 -7.27 -7.76
N TRP A 9 0.34 -7.66 -8.07
CA TRP A 9 -0.09 -7.83 -9.45
C TRP A 9 -1.25 -6.89 -9.76
N ASP A 10 -1.36 -6.52 -11.02
CA ASP A 10 -2.54 -5.77 -11.46
C ASP A 10 -3.65 -6.75 -11.84
N LYS A 11 -4.76 -6.22 -12.35
CA LYS A 11 -5.93 -7.04 -12.62
C LYS A 11 -5.70 -8.05 -13.74
N SER A 12 -4.68 -7.81 -14.57
CA SER A 12 -4.33 -8.73 -15.64
C SER A 12 -3.31 -9.76 -15.21
N ASN A 13 -3.00 -9.78 -13.91
CA ASN A 13 -2.06 -10.71 -13.33
C ASN A 13 -0.62 -10.43 -13.73
N MET A 14 -0.35 -9.20 -14.15
CA MET A 14 1.02 -8.76 -14.45
C MET A 14 1.64 -8.18 -13.19
N THR A 15 2.89 -8.52 -12.94
CA THR A 15 3.58 -8.01 -11.77
C THR A 15 3.79 -6.52 -11.89
N THR A 16 3.30 -5.75 -10.93
CA THR A 16 3.53 -4.32 -10.89
C THR A 16 4.60 -3.94 -9.89
N GLY A 17 5.01 -4.87 -9.02
CA GLY A 17 6.03 -4.58 -8.05
C GLY A 17 6.10 -5.64 -6.99
N LYS A 18 6.84 -5.33 -5.94
CA LYS A 18 6.99 -6.21 -4.79
C LYS A 18 7.03 -5.39 -3.52
N ILE A 19 6.50 -5.95 -2.46
CA ILE A 19 6.65 -5.38 -1.12
C ILE A 19 7.34 -6.46 -0.30
N GLU A 20 8.57 -6.19 0.10
CA GLU A 20 9.35 -7.20 0.80
C GLU A 20 8.99 -7.26 2.27
N LYS A 21 9.37 -8.34 2.88
CA LYS A 21 9.03 -8.58 4.27
C LYS A 21 9.55 -7.50 5.20
N ASP A 22 10.68 -6.92 4.86
CA ASP A 22 11.27 -5.84 5.66
C ASP A 22 10.71 -4.48 5.30
N GLY A 23 9.72 -4.43 4.41
CA GLY A 23 9.05 -3.19 4.07
C GLY A 23 9.55 -2.50 2.81
N ILE A 24 10.60 -2.99 2.19
CA ILE A 24 11.11 -2.37 0.97
C ILE A 24 10.12 -2.59 -0.16
N VAL A 25 9.84 -1.52 -0.90
CA VAL A 25 8.92 -1.55 -2.03
C VAL A 25 9.73 -1.42 -3.30
N ARG A 26 9.50 -2.33 -4.24
CA ARG A 26 10.20 -2.32 -5.52
C ARG A 26 9.20 -2.28 -6.65
N ASP A 27 9.61 -1.70 -7.77
CA ASP A 27 8.74 -1.67 -8.94
C ASP A 27 8.93 -2.96 -9.74
N ARG A 28 8.28 -3.03 -10.91
CA ARG A 28 8.35 -4.24 -11.72
C ARG A 28 9.75 -4.55 -12.24
N ASN A 29 10.60 -3.54 -12.28
CA ASN A 29 11.98 -3.69 -12.72
C ASN A 29 12.91 -4.01 -11.57
N ASN A 30 12.34 -4.27 -10.39
CA ASN A 30 13.10 -4.62 -9.20
C ASN A 30 13.89 -3.44 -8.61
N MET A 31 13.54 -2.23 -9.00
CA MET A 31 14.16 -1.03 -8.47
C MET A 31 13.45 -0.63 -7.19
N MET A 32 14.21 -0.28 -6.17
CA MET A 32 13.60 0.19 -4.93
C MET A 32 12.98 1.56 -5.16
N ILE A 33 11.71 1.67 -4.82
CA ILE A 33 10.99 2.94 -4.97
C ILE A 33 10.56 3.50 -3.63
N GLY A 34 10.71 2.75 -2.56
CA GLY A 34 10.34 3.25 -1.25
C GLY A 34 10.43 2.19 -0.20
N LYS A 35 9.96 2.54 0.99
CA LYS A 35 10.04 1.64 2.13
C LYS A 35 8.94 1.95 3.14
N PHE A 36 8.37 0.91 3.71
CA PHE A 36 7.49 1.00 4.87
C PHE A 36 8.31 0.63 6.09
N GLU A 37 8.38 1.51 7.07
CA GLU A 37 9.12 1.22 8.27
C GLU A 37 8.22 0.64 9.34
N SER A 38 8.81 -0.02 10.30
CA SER A 38 8.03 -0.73 11.32
C SER A 38 7.24 0.22 12.22
N ASP A 39 7.66 1.48 12.31
CA ASP A 39 6.93 2.46 13.12
C ASP A 39 5.83 3.16 12.32
N GLY A 40 5.61 2.77 11.09
CA GLY A 40 4.57 3.34 10.25
C GLY A 40 5.03 4.39 9.27
N ASP A 41 6.25 4.85 9.36
CA ASP A 41 6.77 5.83 8.42
C ASP A 41 6.88 5.23 7.03
N VAL A 42 6.56 6.03 6.02
CA VAL A 42 6.70 5.64 4.63
C VAL A 42 7.72 6.56 3.99
N ARG A 43 8.75 5.99 3.38
CA ARG A 43 9.83 6.77 2.80
C ARG A 43 9.97 6.45 1.33
N ASP A 44 10.46 7.41 0.56
CA ASP A 44 10.69 7.21 -0.86
C ASP A 44 12.09 6.64 -1.08
N ARG A 45 12.48 6.53 -2.35
CA ARG A 45 13.79 5.94 -2.68
C ARG A 45 14.96 6.75 -2.17
N ASN A 46 14.74 8.03 -1.90
CA ASN A 46 15.78 8.91 -1.38
C ASN A 46 15.77 8.96 0.14
N ASN A 47 14.99 8.10 0.75
CA ASN A 47 14.84 8.02 2.21
C ASN A 47 14.16 9.23 2.81
N MET A 48 13.40 9.97 1.99
CA MET A 48 12.64 11.11 2.47
C MET A 48 11.29 10.63 2.95
N LEU A 49 10.83 11.20 4.06
CA LEU A 49 9.51 10.87 4.59
C LEU A 49 8.43 11.37 3.65
N VAL A 50 7.60 10.47 3.17
CA VAL A 50 6.49 10.86 2.29
C VAL A 50 5.13 10.63 2.93
N GLY A 51 5.09 9.93 4.05
CA GLY A 51 3.82 9.72 4.72
C GLY A 51 3.97 8.84 5.92
N LYS A 52 2.82 8.49 6.51
CA LYS A 52 2.81 7.68 7.70
C LYS A 52 1.52 6.89 7.80
N ILE A 53 1.63 5.66 8.26
CA ILE A 53 0.49 4.80 8.55
C ILE A 53 0.39 4.71 10.06
N GLU A 54 -0.71 5.18 10.63
CA GLU A 54 -0.88 5.15 12.06
C GLU A 54 -1.52 3.85 12.51
N LYS A 55 -1.37 3.55 13.77
CA LYS A 55 -1.87 2.30 14.33
C LYS A 55 -3.38 2.16 14.20
N ASP A 56 -4.09 3.28 14.23
CA ASP A 56 -5.54 3.26 14.10
C ASP A 56 -6.01 3.21 12.65
N GLY A 57 -5.06 3.14 11.71
CA GLY A 57 -5.39 3.04 10.30
C GLY A 57 -5.36 4.34 9.52
N ASN A 58 -5.18 5.46 10.20
CA ASN A 58 -5.09 6.74 9.49
C ASN A 58 -3.83 6.80 8.66
N ILE A 59 -3.96 7.37 7.46
CA ILE A 59 -2.84 7.56 6.55
C ILE A 59 -2.58 9.06 6.47
N ARG A 60 -1.34 9.44 6.71
CA ARG A 60 -0.97 10.86 6.69
C ARG A 60 0.09 11.11 5.64
N ASP A 61 0.11 12.32 5.11
CA ASP A 61 1.14 12.69 4.13
C ASP A 61 2.36 13.25 4.86
N ARG A 62 3.32 13.75 4.09
CA ARG A 62 4.56 14.26 4.68
C ARG A 62 4.33 15.47 5.58
N ASN A 63 3.23 16.17 5.38
CA ASN A 63 2.91 17.35 6.18
C ASN A 63 2.05 16.98 7.39
N ASN A 64 1.91 15.69 7.64
CA ASN A 64 1.14 15.17 8.76
C ASN A 64 -0.37 15.42 8.64
N MET A 65 -0.83 15.65 7.42
CA MET A 65 -2.26 15.80 7.15
C MET A 65 -2.85 14.44 6.87
N THR A 66 -4.02 14.18 7.43
CA THR A 66 -4.72 12.92 7.17
C THR A 66 -5.23 12.93 5.73
N ILE A 67 -4.83 11.94 4.96
CA ILE A 67 -5.27 11.83 3.57
C ILE A 67 -6.20 10.63 3.36
N GLY A 68 -6.36 9.80 4.37
CA GLY A 68 -7.26 8.67 4.24
C GLY A 68 -7.16 7.76 5.43
N LYS A 69 -7.83 6.61 5.30
CA LYS A 69 -7.87 5.65 6.37
C LYS A 69 -8.07 4.24 5.82
N VAL A 70 -7.43 3.27 6.45
CA VAL A 70 -7.63 1.87 6.15
C VAL A 70 -8.30 1.24 7.36
N GLU A 71 -9.48 0.68 7.17
CA GLU A 71 -10.23 0.11 8.28
C GLU A 71 -9.81 -1.33 8.53
N SER A 72 -10.18 -1.84 9.68
CA SER A 72 -9.74 -3.18 10.07
C SER A 72 -10.27 -4.27 9.15
N ASP A 73 -11.37 -4.00 8.45
CA ASP A 73 -11.92 -4.98 7.50
C ASP A 73 -11.34 -4.81 6.11
N GLY A 74 -10.38 -3.89 5.93
CA GLY A 74 -9.73 -3.68 4.64
C GLY A 74 -10.32 -2.56 3.82
N THR A 75 -11.40 -1.93 4.27
CA THR A 75 -11.98 -0.81 3.53
C THR A 75 -11.02 0.37 3.56
N VAL A 76 -10.82 1.00 2.40
CA VAL A 76 -9.93 2.15 2.26
C VAL A 76 -10.78 3.37 1.98
N ARG A 77 -10.57 4.42 2.76
CA ARG A 77 -11.35 5.66 2.64
C ARG A 77 -10.41 6.83 2.40
N ASP A 78 -10.91 7.85 1.70
CA ASP A 78 -10.12 9.05 1.48
C ASP A 78 -10.32 10.02 2.66
N LYS A 79 -9.78 11.22 2.55
CA LYS A 79 -9.85 12.18 3.65
C LYS A 79 -11.26 12.65 3.96
N ASN A 80 -12.18 12.45 3.03
CA ASN A 80 -13.58 12.81 3.22
C ASN A 80 -14.41 11.64 3.72
N SER A 81 -13.76 10.55 4.07
CA SER A 81 -14.39 9.31 4.53
C SER A 81 -15.17 8.59 3.44
N MET A 82 -14.92 8.94 2.20
CA MET A 82 -15.54 8.24 1.08
C MET A 82 -14.74 6.98 0.78
N MET A 83 -15.45 5.87 0.57
CA MET A 83 -14.77 4.62 0.24
C MET A 83 -14.18 4.70 -1.16
N VAL A 84 -12.89 4.43 -1.26
CA VAL A 84 -12.21 4.40 -2.56
C VAL A 84 -11.91 2.98 -3.00
N GLY A 85 -11.99 2.02 -2.09
CA GLY A 85 -11.74 0.65 -2.45
C GLY A 85 -11.61 -0.22 -1.23
N LYS A 86 -11.13 -1.44 -1.45
CA LYS A 86 -11.00 -2.39 -0.36
C LYS A 86 -9.89 -3.39 -0.66
N VAL A 87 -9.18 -3.79 0.37
CA VAL A 87 -8.19 -4.86 0.31
C VAL A 87 -8.82 -6.06 1.01
N LYS A 88 -9.07 -7.12 0.26
CA LYS A 88 -9.75 -8.29 0.82
C LYS A 88 -8.76 -9.21 1.51
N HIS A 89 -9.28 -10.10 2.35
CA HIS A 89 -8.45 -11.03 3.10
C HIS A 89 -7.55 -11.88 2.24
N ASP A 90 -8.01 -12.22 1.05
CA ASP A 90 -7.24 -13.09 0.17
C ASP A 90 -6.23 -12.31 -0.68
N GLY A 91 -6.13 -11.00 -0.46
CA GLY A 91 -5.19 -10.19 -1.19
C GLY A 91 -5.74 -9.50 -2.41
N THR A 92 -7.00 -9.75 -2.74
CA THR A 92 -7.62 -9.08 -3.88
C THR A 92 -7.88 -7.61 -3.56
N ILE A 93 -7.53 -6.73 -4.49
CA ILE A 93 -7.74 -5.29 -4.33
C ILE A 93 -8.88 -4.90 -5.25
N VAL A 94 -9.89 -4.26 -4.70
CA VAL A 94 -11.03 -3.82 -5.51
C VAL A 94 -11.24 -2.32 -5.33
N ASP A 95 -11.83 -1.68 -6.34
CA ASP A 95 -12.13 -0.26 -6.26
C ASP A 95 -13.51 -0.08 -5.64
N ARG A 96 -13.99 1.17 -5.63
CA ARG A 96 -15.27 1.47 -4.99
C ARG A 96 -16.46 0.78 -5.67
N ASN A 97 -16.28 0.39 -6.91
CA ASN A 97 -17.33 -0.31 -7.66
C ASN A 97 -17.21 -1.82 -7.55
N SER A 98 -16.33 -2.29 -6.68
CA SER A 98 -16.04 -3.72 -6.47
C SER A 98 -15.36 -4.38 -7.66
N MET A 99 -14.76 -3.59 -8.53
CA MET A 99 -13.99 -4.11 -9.65
C MET A 99 -12.58 -4.42 -9.18
N THR A 100 -12.09 -5.60 -9.55
CA THR A 100 -10.74 -5.99 -9.16
C THR A 100 -9.72 -5.14 -9.91
N ILE A 101 -8.82 -4.52 -9.18
CA ILE A 101 -7.75 -3.72 -9.78
C ILE A 101 -6.38 -4.31 -9.55
N GLY A 102 -6.26 -5.31 -8.72
CA GLY A 102 -4.97 -5.95 -8.52
C GLY A 102 -4.99 -6.95 -7.40
N TYR A 103 -3.82 -7.45 -7.08
CA TYR A 103 -3.65 -8.48 -6.05
C TYR A 103 -2.38 -8.21 -5.28
N ALA A 104 -2.42 -8.42 -3.97
CA ALA A 104 -1.26 -8.25 -3.11
C ALA A 104 -1.33 -9.27 -1.98
N LYS A 105 -1.11 -10.53 -2.34
CA LYS A 105 -1.25 -11.61 -1.37
C LYS A 105 -0.16 -11.56 -0.32
N GLU A 106 -0.56 -11.82 0.93
CA GLU A 106 0.37 -11.90 2.05
C GLU A 106 1.10 -10.60 2.34
N VAL A 107 0.57 -9.50 1.85
CA VAL A 107 1.08 -8.18 2.13
C VAL A 107 0.16 -7.56 3.19
N PRO A 108 0.71 -6.88 4.19
CA PRO A 108 -0.16 -6.22 5.17
C PRO A 108 -1.14 -5.30 4.47
N VAL A 109 -2.37 -5.29 4.97
CA VAL A 109 -3.46 -4.57 4.32
C VAL A 109 -3.12 -3.09 4.13
N ALA A 110 -2.54 -2.46 5.15
CA ALA A 110 -2.21 -1.05 5.06
C ALA A 110 -1.16 -0.78 3.99
N TYR A 111 -0.18 -1.66 3.86
CA TYR A 111 0.85 -1.49 2.82
C TYR A 111 0.24 -1.59 1.43
N ALA A 112 -0.63 -2.58 1.23
CA ALA A 112 -1.29 -2.74 -0.05
C ALA A 112 -2.15 -1.52 -0.37
N ALA A 113 -2.86 -1.01 0.63
CA ALA A 113 -3.71 0.16 0.44
C ALA A 113 -2.90 1.38 0.01
N VAL A 114 -1.76 1.60 0.66
CA VAL A 114 -0.92 2.73 0.30
C VAL A 114 -0.38 2.57 -1.11
N PHE A 115 0.05 1.36 -1.45
CA PHE A 115 0.61 1.11 -2.77
C PHE A 115 -0.42 1.34 -3.88
N PHE A 116 -1.66 0.91 -3.68
CA PHE A 116 -2.67 0.98 -4.73
C PHE A 116 -3.47 2.28 -4.73
N PHE A 117 -3.66 2.90 -3.58
CA PHE A 117 -4.64 3.99 -3.49
C PHE A 117 -4.04 5.36 -3.16
N PHE A 118 -2.84 5.42 -2.62
CA PHE A 118 -2.32 6.70 -2.12
C PHE A 118 -1.10 7.23 -2.84
N ASN A 119 -0.53 6.47 -3.76
CA ASN A 119 0.52 6.94 -4.67
C ASN A 119 1.71 7.61 -3.99
N MET A 120 2.09 7.12 -2.82
CA MET A 120 3.19 7.76 -2.10
C MET A 120 4.54 7.52 -2.76
N PHE A 121 4.62 6.50 -3.62
CA PHE A 121 5.89 6.13 -4.25
C PHE A 121 6.00 6.64 -5.67
N GLU A 122 5.14 7.53 -6.04
CA GLU A 122 5.17 8.05 -7.37
C GLU A 122 6.35 8.96 -7.60
N LYS A 123 6.96 8.87 -8.77
CA LYS A 123 8.12 9.69 -9.08
C LYS A 123 7.77 11.07 -9.47
#